data_9af810dfe2c53e876b7ab21671a8b1ce
#
_entry.id   9af810dfe2c53e876b7ab21671a8b1ce
#
_cell.length_a   1.000
_cell.length_b   1.000
_cell.length_c   1.000
_cell.angle_alpha   90.00
_cell.angle_beta   90.00
_cell.angle_gamma   90.00
#
_symmetry.space_group_name_H-M   'P 1'
#
loop_
_entity.id
_entity.type
_entity.pdbx_description
1 polymer ?
#
loop_
_entity_poly.entity_id
_entity_poly.type
_entity_poly.pdbx_seq_one_letter_code
_entity_poly.pdbx_strand_id
1 'polypeptide(L)'
;MITRALAVARIHTVAWPLLIAWPVGVLAVALALPWTIFALIDTAADSNFTGSLAALLGVSLAFYLGAMTQTFPFALGLGVTRRDYFAATLLVSAAQILGFGMILWGLAAIEQATDGWGVNMVMFSVPSLITDNPLVQLGTFFAGFALVAGVGLLLGAIQQRWRVTGLYTVGFGV
;
A
#
# COMPACT_ATOMS: atom_id res chain seq x y z
N MET A 1 -15.71 8.07 -22.19
CA MET A 1 -15.63 7.57 -20.81
C MET A 1 -14.21 7.69 -20.23
N ILE A 2 -13.19 7.14 -20.87
CA ILE A 2 -11.79 7.15 -20.38
C ILE A 2 -11.27 8.58 -20.17
N THR A 3 -11.53 9.52 -21.08
CA THR A 3 -11.10 10.92 -20.96
C THR A 3 -11.67 11.65 -19.73
N ARG A 4 -12.90 11.37 -19.34
CA ARG A 4 -13.50 11.93 -18.11
C ARG A 4 -12.92 11.28 -16.86
N ALA A 5 -12.70 9.96 -16.86
CA ALA A 5 -12.05 9.26 -15.75
C ALA A 5 -10.61 9.76 -15.53
N LEU A 6 -9.84 10.01 -16.59
CA LEU A 6 -8.50 10.61 -16.52
C LEU A 6 -8.52 12.06 -15.98
N ALA A 7 -9.53 12.85 -16.34
CA ALA A 7 -9.69 14.20 -15.79
C ALA A 7 -10.02 14.16 -14.29
N VAL A 8 -10.84 13.21 -13.85
CA VAL A 8 -11.18 12.98 -12.43
C VAL A 8 -9.98 12.39 -11.67
N ALA A 9 -9.18 11.54 -12.31
CA ALA A 9 -7.94 11.01 -11.71
C ALA A 9 -6.96 12.13 -11.31
N ARG A 10 -7.02 13.30 -11.97
CA ARG A 10 -6.26 14.49 -11.55
C ARG A 10 -6.58 14.96 -10.13
N ILE A 11 -7.75 14.71 -9.60
CA ILE A 11 -8.09 15.02 -8.21
C ILE A 11 -7.17 14.24 -7.27
N HIS A 12 -6.88 12.99 -7.60
CA HIS A 12 -5.94 12.16 -6.85
C HIS A 12 -4.48 12.57 -7.11
N THR A 13 -4.13 12.99 -8.34
CA THR A 13 -2.75 13.39 -8.68
C THR A 13 -2.37 14.76 -8.16
N VAL A 14 -3.31 15.67 -7.88
CA VAL A 14 -3.04 16.93 -7.15
C VAL A 14 -2.55 16.62 -5.72
N ALA A 15 -2.98 15.51 -5.14
CA ALA A 15 -2.50 15.02 -3.85
C ALA A 15 -1.27 14.08 -3.99
N TRP A 16 -0.40 14.31 -5.00
CA TRP A 16 0.80 13.49 -5.22
C TRP A 16 1.69 13.29 -3.98
N PRO A 17 1.79 14.24 -3.02
CA PRO A 17 2.55 14.00 -1.80
C PRO A 17 1.93 12.85 -0.96
N LEU A 18 0.60 12.77 -0.89
CA LEU A 18 -0.09 11.69 -0.20
C LEU A 18 -0.06 10.37 -0.98
N LEU A 19 -0.05 10.45 -2.31
CA LEU A 19 -0.11 9.30 -3.20
C LEU A 19 1.25 8.58 -3.30
N ILE A 20 2.35 9.33 -3.33
CA ILE A 20 3.70 8.83 -3.61
C ILE A 20 4.70 9.22 -2.52
N ALA A 21 4.82 10.51 -2.20
CA ALA A 21 5.88 10.99 -1.31
C ALA A 21 5.72 10.44 0.12
N TRP A 22 4.49 10.39 0.64
CA TRP A 22 4.23 9.86 1.97
C TRP A 22 4.49 8.35 2.07
N PRO A 23 3.96 7.47 1.18
CA PRO A 23 4.31 6.05 1.18
C PRO A 23 5.81 5.79 1.00
N VAL A 24 6.48 6.53 0.10
CA VAL A 24 7.92 6.39 -0.10
C VAL A 24 8.70 6.84 1.13
N GLY A 25 8.30 7.94 1.77
CA GLY A 25 8.90 8.42 3.01
C GLY A 25 8.77 7.41 4.15
N VAL A 26 7.57 6.83 4.33
CA VAL A 26 7.33 5.78 5.32
C VAL A 26 8.16 4.54 5.00
N LEU A 27 8.24 4.13 3.73
CA LEU A 27 9.06 2.99 3.32
C LEU A 27 10.55 3.24 3.63
N ALA A 28 11.06 4.45 3.35
CA ALA A 28 12.44 4.82 3.65
C ALA A 28 12.74 4.76 5.15
N VAL A 29 11.84 5.29 6.00
CA VAL A 29 11.98 5.22 7.46
C VAL A 29 11.84 3.78 7.95
N ALA A 30 10.88 3.02 7.41
CA ALA A 30 10.66 1.61 7.76
C ALA A 30 11.85 0.71 7.39
N LEU A 31 12.64 1.09 6.39
CA LEU A 31 13.90 0.42 6.05
C LEU A 31 15.06 0.92 6.93
N ALA A 32 15.20 2.24 7.08
CA ALA A 32 16.36 2.84 7.76
C ALA A 32 16.41 2.51 9.26
N LEU A 33 15.26 2.49 9.95
CA LEU A 33 15.21 2.21 11.39
C LEU A 33 15.70 0.79 11.74
N PRO A 34 15.13 -0.30 11.17
CA PRO A 34 15.63 -1.65 11.46
C PRO A 34 17.08 -1.84 11.00
N TRP A 35 17.43 -1.31 9.84
CA TRP A 35 18.79 -1.38 9.33
C TRP A 35 19.79 -0.75 10.33
N THR A 36 19.49 0.44 10.85
CA THR A 36 20.34 1.11 11.85
C THR A 36 20.45 0.29 13.14
N ILE A 37 19.33 -0.30 13.60
CA ILE A 37 19.31 -1.12 14.80
C ILE A 37 20.19 -2.36 14.59
N PHE A 38 20.02 -3.09 13.50
CA PHE A 38 20.78 -4.32 13.23
C PHE A 38 22.25 -4.04 12.92
N ALA A 39 22.59 -2.88 12.35
CA ALA A 39 23.98 -2.46 12.14
C ALA A 39 24.70 -2.08 13.44
N LEU A 40 23.98 -1.61 14.47
CA LEU A 40 24.55 -1.22 15.77
C LEU A 40 24.57 -2.36 16.78
N ILE A 41 23.67 -3.31 16.66
CA ILE A 41 23.58 -4.47 17.54
C ILE A 41 24.16 -5.66 16.78
N ASP A 42 25.32 -6.15 17.23
CA ASP A 42 25.94 -7.35 16.69
C ASP A 42 25.05 -8.57 17.07
N THR A 43 24.04 -8.81 16.23
CA THR A 43 23.13 -9.94 16.42
C THR A 43 23.74 -11.16 15.75
N ALA A 44 24.11 -12.15 16.53
CA ALA A 44 24.55 -13.48 16.06
C ALA A 44 23.41 -14.32 15.48
N ALA A 45 22.32 -13.67 15.03
CA ALA A 45 21.17 -14.35 14.45
C ALA A 45 21.39 -14.64 12.96
N ASP A 46 21.03 -15.84 12.52
CA ASP A 46 21.14 -16.26 11.12
C ASP A 46 20.24 -15.42 10.19
N SER A 47 19.19 -14.78 10.72
CA SER A 47 18.34 -13.83 10.01
C SER A 47 17.66 -12.85 10.97
N ASN A 48 17.63 -11.57 10.59
CA ASN A 48 16.98 -10.48 11.32
C ASN A 48 15.65 -10.13 10.63
N PHE A 49 14.58 -10.79 11.01
CA PHE A 49 13.25 -10.55 10.44
C PHE A 49 12.66 -9.24 10.96
N THR A 50 12.11 -8.43 10.06
CA THR A 50 11.40 -7.19 10.40
C THR A 50 10.03 -7.13 9.73
N GLY A 51 9.00 -6.81 10.53
CA GLY A 51 7.63 -6.59 10.06
C GLY A 51 7.37 -5.15 9.55
N SER A 52 8.38 -4.33 9.36
CA SER A 52 8.22 -2.91 9.05
C SER A 52 7.55 -2.65 7.69
N LEU A 53 7.52 -3.63 6.77
CA LEU A 53 6.72 -3.57 5.54
C LEU A 53 5.22 -3.34 5.83
N ALA A 54 4.71 -3.79 6.98
CA ALA A 54 3.34 -3.54 7.39
C ALA A 54 3.01 -2.04 7.52
N ALA A 55 3.99 -1.19 7.80
CA ALA A 55 3.81 0.26 7.85
C ALA A 55 3.40 0.83 6.48
N LEU A 56 4.02 0.36 5.39
CA LEU A 56 3.65 0.76 4.03
C LEU A 56 2.22 0.31 3.69
N LEU A 57 1.86 -0.91 4.06
CA LEU A 57 0.51 -1.44 3.84
C LEU A 57 -0.52 -0.63 4.65
N GLY A 58 -0.19 -0.25 5.89
CA GLY A 58 -1.03 0.60 6.74
C GLY A 58 -1.27 1.99 6.15
N VAL A 59 -0.23 2.63 5.63
CA VAL A 59 -0.34 3.93 4.95
C VAL A 59 -1.19 3.81 3.68
N SER A 60 -1.01 2.75 2.91
CA SER A 60 -1.82 2.48 1.72
C SER A 60 -3.29 2.26 2.07
N LEU A 61 -3.57 1.51 3.14
CA LEU A 61 -4.92 1.33 3.68
C LEU A 61 -5.56 2.67 4.05
N ALA A 62 -4.84 3.53 4.78
CA ALA A 62 -5.29 4.85 5.19
C ALA A 62 -5.61 5.74 3.99
N PHE A 63 -4.78 5.67 2.92
CA PHE A 63 -5.04 6.38 1.67
C PHE A 63 -6.37 5.96 1.04
N TYR A 64 -6.63 4.66 0.87
CA TYR A 64 -7.86 4.17 0.26
C TYR A 64 -9.11 4.44 1.12
N LEU A 65 -8.96 4.35 2.44
CA LEU A 65 -10.01 4.75 3.38
C LEU A 65 -10.34 6.24 3.22
N GLY A 66 -9.32 7.10 3.18
CA GLY A 66 -9.44 8.55 2.98
C GLY A 66 -10.05 8.90 1.61
N ALA A 67 -9.71 8.16 0.57
CA ALA A 67 -10.28 8.34 -0.76
C ALA A 67 -11.81 8.20 -0.74
N MET A 68 -12.34 7.23 0.02
CA MET A 68 -13.79 7.03 0.13
C MET A 68 -14.44 7.97 1.15
N THR A 69 -13.79 8.29 2.27
CA THR A 69 -14.40 9.04 3.37
C THR A 69 -14.29 10.56 3.21
N GLN A 70 -13.24 11.03 2.54
CA GLN A 70 -12.95 12.46 2.38
C GLN A 70 -13.07 12.91 0.92
N THR A 71 -12.33 12.25 0.01
CA THR A 71 -12.22 12.70 -1.37
C THR A 71 -13.52 12.43 -2.16
N PHE A 72 -14.19 11.31 -1.91
CA PHE A 72 -15.44 10.96 -2.59
C PHE A 72 -16.57 11.99 -2.36
N PRO A 73 -16.92 12.37 -1.11
CA PRO A 73 -17.95 13.39 -0.89
C PRO A 73 -17.59 14.73 -1.50
N PHE A 74 -16.31 15.12 -1.41
CA PHE A 74 -15.80 16.35 -2.01
C PHE A 74 -15.97 16.35 -3.54
N ALA A 75 -15.60 15.26 -4.21
CA ALA A 75 -15.75 15.11 -5.65
C ALA A 75 -17.21 15.18 -6.11
N LEU A 76 -18.13 14.57 -5.35
CA LEU A 76 -19.57 14.67 -5.62
C LEU A 76 -20.08 16.10 -5.48
N GLY A 77 -19.57 16.86 -4.50
CA GLY A 77 -19.88 18.29 -4.34
C GLY A 77 -19.42 19.16 -5.52
N LEU A 78 -18.41 18.74 -6.26
CA LEU A 78 -17.93 19.34 -7.49
C LEU A 78 -18.69 18.86 -8.76
N GLY A 79 -19.72 18.04 -8.60
CA GLY A 79 -20.53 17.52 -9.72
C GLY A 79 -19.95 16.31 -10.44
N VAL A 80 -18.91 15.66 -9.88
CA VAL A 80 -18.36 14.40 -10.41
C VAL A 80 -19.39 13.29 -10.19
N THR A 81 -19.63 12.46 -11.22
CA THR A 81 -20.54 11.30 -11.05
C THR A 81 -19.87 10.20 -10.23
N ARG A 82 -20.67 9.45 -9.48
CA ARG A 82 -20.16 8.28 -8.70
C ARG A 82 -19.37 7.31 -9.59
N ARG A 83 -19.88 7.06 -10.80
CA ARG A 83 -19.26 6.14 -11.76
C ARG A 83 -17.87 6.64 -12.22
N ASP A 84 -17.75 7.93 -12.53
CA ASP A 84 -16.48 8.52 -12.97
C ASP A 84 -15.46 8.53 -11.83
N TYR A 85 -15.91 8.81 -10.59
CA TYR A 85 -15.05 8.75 -9.41
C TYR A 85 -14.51 7.34 -9.16
N PHE A 86 -15.39 6.32 -9.16
CA PHE A 86 -14.95 4.94 -8.96
C PHE A 86 -13.99 4.47 -10.06
N ALA A 87 -14.29 4.79 -11.33
CA ALA A 87 -13.39 4.46 -12.44
C ALA A 87 -12.01 5.11 -12.27
N ALA A 88 -11.96 6.39 -11.87
CA ALA A 88 -10.72 7.11 -11.59
C ALA A 88 -9.94 6.48 -10.42
N THR A 89 -10.64 6.16 -9.31
CA THR A 89 -10.03 5.52 -8.15
C THR A 89 -9.45 4.15 -8.48
N LEU A 90 -10.16 3.32 -9.26
CA LEU A 90 -9.66 2.03 -9.72
C LEU A 90 -8.42 2.15 -10.62
N LEU A 91 -8.39 3.15 -11.52
CA LEU A 91 -7.20 3.41 -12.35
C LEU A 91 -5.99 3.81 -11.49
N VAL A 92 -6.18 4.70 -10.52
CA VAL A 92 -5.11 5.11 -9.59
C VAL A 92 -4.67 3.92 -8.73
N SER A 93 -5.60 3.12 -8.22
CA SER A 93 -5.28 1.89 -7.46
C SER A 93 -4.47 0.91 -8.30
N ALA A 94 -4.86 0.66 -9.55
CA ALA A 94 -4.11 -0.22 -10.44
C ALA A 94 -2.69 0.29 -10.69
N ALA A 95 -2.52 1.59 -10.94
CA ALA A 95 -1.21 2.21 -11.11
C ALA A 95 -0.34 2.09 -9.84
N GLN A 96 -0.92 2.27 -8.64
CA GLN A 96 -0.22 2.09 -7.37
C GLN A 96 0.17 0.63 -7.12
N ILE A 97 -0.76 -0.32 -7.34
CA ILE A 97 -0.49 -1.76 -7.17
C ILE A 97 0.68 -2.18 -8.06
N LEU A 98 0.65 -1.79 -9.34
CA LEU A 98 1.73 -2.10 -10.27
C LEU A 98 3.04 -1.41 -9.87
N GLY A 99 3.00 -0.10 -9.58
CA GLY A 99 4.18 0.69 -9.24
C GLY A 99 4.85 0.21 -7.95
N PHE A 100 4.12 0.14 -6.85
CA PHE A 100 4.69 -0.31 -5.57
C PHE A 100 5.04 -1.79 -5.58
N GLY A 101 4.25 -2.65 -6.23
CA GLY A 101 4.57 -4.07 -6.36
C GLY A 101 5.89 -4.31 -7.12
N MET A 102 6.13 -3.57 -8.20
CA MET A 102 7.41 -3.61 -8.92
C MET A 102 8.57 -3.07 -8.09
N ILE A 103 8.36 -1.96 -7.36
CA ILE A 103 9.39 -1.38 -6.48
C ILE A 103 9.76 -2.38 -5.38
N LEU A 104 8.77 -2.98 -4.70
CA LEU A 104 9.03 -3.94 -3.64
C LEU A 104 9.69 -5.22 -4.14
N TRP A 105 9.29 -5.69 -5.31
CA TRP A 105 9.94 -6.84 -5.94
C TRP A 105 11.41 -6.53 -6.29
N GLY A 106 11.70 -5.32 -6.81
CA GLY A 106 13.06 -4.85 -7.06
C GLY A 106 13.88 -4.72 -5.78
N LEU A 107 13.28 -4.19 -4.70
CA LEU A 107 13.94 -4.10 -3.39
C LEU A 107 14.20 -5.50 -2.79
N ALA A 108 13.29 -6.45 -2.97
CA ALA A 108 13.50 -7.83 -2.56
C ALA A 108 14.66 -8.50 -3.30
N ALA A 109 14.82 -8.22 -4.61
CA ALA A 109 15.95 -8.70 -5.39
C ALA A 109 17.29 -8.09 -4.91
N ILE A 110 17.30 -6.79 -4.58
CA ILE A 110 18.48 -6.13 -4.01
C ILE A 110 18.81 -6.71 -2.63
N GLU A 111 17.81 -6.92 -1.77
CA GLU A 111 17.97 -7.52 -0.44
C GLU A 111 18.60 -8.91 -0.54
N GLN A 112 18.15 -9.76 -1.46
CA GLN A 112 18.74 -11.08 -1.68
C GLN A 112 20.18 -11.00 -2.22
N ALA A 113 20.47 -10.06 -3.12
CA ALA A 113 21.79 -9.88 -3.70
C ALA A 113 22.83 -9.29 -2.74
N THR A 114 22.39 -8.64 -1.64
CA THR A 114 23.24 -7.98 -0.65
C THR A 114 23.25 -8.68 0.69
N ASP A 115 22.80 -9.93 0.75
CA ASP A 115 22.67 -10.69 2.00
C ASP A 115 21.96 -9.89 3.10
N GLY A 116 20.73 -9.40 2.76
CA GLY A 116 19.92 -8.62 3.69
C GLY A 116 20.51 -7.26 4.04
N TRP A 117 20.91 -6.49 3.02
CA TRP A 117 21.49 -5.14 3.17
C TRP A 117 22.80 -5.12 3.98
N GLY A 118 23.55 -6.23 3.99
CA GLY A 118 24.79 -6.41 4.74
C GLY A 118 24.60 -6.64 6.25
N VAL A 119 23.37 -6.79 6.72
CA VAL A 119 23.03 -7.01 8.16
C VAL A 119 22.10 -8.23 8.35
N ASN A 120 22.02 -9.12 7.36
CA ASN A 120 21.14 -10.31 7.34
C ASN A 120 19.66 -9.95 7.62
N MET A 121 19.21 -8.77 7.19
CA MET A 121 17.83 -8.31 7.41
C MET A 121 16.90 -8.88 6.35
N VAL A 122 15.76 -9.43 6.80
CA VAL A 122 14.67 -9.92 5.95
C VAL A 122 13.47 -9.00 6.11
N MET A 123 13.17 -8.20 5.09
CA MET A 123 12.05 -7.27 5.06
C MET A 123 11.19 -7.45 3.80
N PHE A 124 11.82 -7.43 2.64
CA PHE A 124 11.14 -7.50 1.34
C PHE A 124 11.14 -8.91 0.77
N SER A 125 12.16 -9.71 1.05
CA SER A 125 12.29 -11.08 0.53
C SER A 125 11.40 -12.13 1.24
N VAL A 126 10.40 -11.70 2.01
CA VAL A 126 9.43 -12.61 2.65
C VAL A 126 8.76 -13.57 1.64
N PRO A 127 8.35 -13.17 0.42
CA PRO A 127 7.80 -14.11 -0.55
C PRO A 127 8.82 -15.19 -1.00
N SER A 128 10.12 -14.91 -0.96
CA SER A 128 11.16 -15.90 -1.31
C SER A 128 11.27 -17.03 -0.29
N LEU A 129 10.79 -16.83 0.95
CA LEU A 129 10.71 -17.89 1.95
C LEU A 129 9.65 -18.94 1.63
N ILE A 130 8.70 -18.62 0.74
CA ILE A 130 7.58 -19.47 0.35
C ILE A 130 7.84 -20.11 -1.01
N THR A 131 8.48 -19.39 -1.94
CA THR A 131 8.68 -19.83 -3.32
C THR A 131 9.91 -19.21 -3.95
N ASP A 132 10.64 -19.99 -4.74
CA ASP A 132 11.79 -19.53 -5.53
C ASP A 132 11.36 -18.94 -6.88
N ASN A 133 10.07 -19.07 -7.25
CA ASN A 133 9.59 -18.56 -8.53
C ASN A 133 9.40 -17.03 -8.50
N PRO A 134 10.19 -16.25 -9.26
CA PRO A 134 10.14 -14.78 -9.21
C PRO A 134 8.80 -14.21 -9.68
N LEU A 135 8.07 -14.89 -10.57
CA LEU A 135 6.75 -14.45 -11.03
C LEU A 135 5.69 -14.62 -9.93
N VAL A 136 5.80 -15.69 -9.14
CA VAL A 136 4.90 -15.91 -7.99
C VAL A 136 5.21 -14.89 -6.89
N GLN A 137 6.48 -14.60 -6.63
CA GLN A 137 6.88 -13.54 -5.68
C GLN A 137 6.30 -12.18 -6.08
N LEU A 138 6.44 -11.79 -7.36
CA LEU A 138 5.86 -10.56 -7.89
C LEU A 138 4.33 -10.56 -7.75
N GLY A 139 3.67 -11.69 -8.07
CA GLY A 139 2.23 -11.86 -7.91
C GLY A 139 1.78 -11.69 -6.45
N THR A 140 2.59 -12.12 -5.48
CA THR A 140 2.30 -11.96 -4.05
C THR A 140 2.28 -10.49 -3.65
N PHE A 141 3.21 -9.66 -4.14
CA PHE A 141 3.19 -8.21 -3.90
C PHE A 141 1.96 -7.56 -4.50
N PHE A 142 1.62 -7.89 -5.76
CA PHE A 142 0.41 -7.35 -6.39
C PHE A 142 -0.86 -7.76 -5.64
N ALA A 143 -0.96 -9.03 -5.23
CA ALA A 143 -2.10 -9.53 -4.48
C ALA A 143 -2.23 -8.85 -3.11
N GLY A 144 -1.12 -8.66 -2.40
CA GLY A 144 -1.08 -7.96 -1.11
C GLY A 144 -1.58 -6.52 -1.22
N PHE A 145 -1.08 -5.76 -2.20
CA PHE A 145 -1.56 -4.39 -2.42
C PHE A 145 -3.01 -4.34 -2.90
N ALA A 146 -3.42 -5.26 -3.78
CA ALA A 146 -4.81 -5.34 -4.25
C ALA A 146 -5.78 -5.64 -3.09
N LEU A 147 -5.38 -6.53 -2.19
CA LEU A 147 -6.14 -6.84 -0.98
C LEU A 147 -6.27 -5.60 -0.08
N VAL A 148 -5.18 -4.90 0.20
CA VAL A 148 -5.19 -3.68 1.01
C VAL A 148 -6.04 -2.58 0.37
N ALA A 149 -5.93 -2.39 -0.94
CA ALA A 149 -6.76 -1.44 -1.68
C ALA A 149 -8.25 -1.82 -1.59
N GLY A 150 -8.58 -3.09 -1.83
CA GLY A 150 -9.95 -3.61 -1.75
C GLY A 150 -10.55 -3.44 -0.36
N VAL A 151 -9.82 -3.82 0.68
CA VAL A 151 -10.25 -3.65 2.08
C VAL A 151 -10.43 -2.17 2.42
N GLY A 152 -9.48 -1.31 2.06
CA GLY A 152 -9.56 0.13 2.33
C GLY A 152 -10.76 0.80 1.66
N LEU A 153 -10.99 0.49 0.38
CA LEU A 153 -12.16 1.00 -0.35
C LEU A 153 -13.47 0.46 0.22
N LEU A 154 -13.52 -0.82 0.60
CA LEU A 154 -14.71 -1.43 1.21
C LEU A 154 -15.04 -0.80 2.56
N LEU A 155 -14.06 -0.71 3.47
CA LEU A 155 -14.23 -0.09 4.78
C LEU A 155 -14.65 1.38 4.65
N GLY A 156 -14.04 2.12 3.70
CA GLY A 156 -14.42 3.49 3.40
C GLY A 156 -15.86 3.62 2.90
N ALA A 157 -16.31 2.71 2.03
CA ALA A 157 -17.69 2.67 1.55
C ALA A 157 -18.69 2.35 2.67
N ILE A 158 -18.35 1.41 3.56
CA ILE A 158 -19.14 1.07 4.75
C ILE A 158 -19.26 2.30 5.67
N GLN A 159 -18.16 2.98 5.94
CA GLN A 159 -18.15 4.19 6.77
C GLN A 159 -19.00 5.31 6.16
N GLN A 160 -19.01 5.46 4.83
CA GLN A 160 -19.85 6.44 4.14
C GLN A 160 -21.33 6.14 4.30
N ARG A 161 -21.73 4.87 4.32
CA ARG A 161 -23.13 4.48 4.38
C ARG A 161 -23.67 4.40 5.82
N TRP A 162 -22.90 3.82 6.74
CA TRP A 162 -23.35 3.52 8.11
C TRP A 162 -22.56 4.24 9.19
N ARG A 163 -21.65 5.14 8.79
CA ARG A 163 -20.74 5.87 9.68
C ARG A 163 -19.96 4.89 10.59
N VAL A 164 -19.70 5.29 11.82
CA VAL A 164 -18.93 4.52 12.81
C VAL A 164 -19.64 3.22 13.20
N THR A 165 -20.98 3.20 13.22
CA THR A 165 -21.77 2.00 13.54
C THR A 165 -21.49 0.85 12.59
N GLY A 166 -21.36 1.13 11.28
CA GLY A 166 -21.03 0.09 10.30
C GLY A 166 -19.65 -0.53 10.48
N LEU A 167 -18.67 0.23 10.95
CA LEU A 167 -17.34 -0.29 11.26
C LEU A 167 -17.36 -1.21 12.49
N TYR A 168 -18.15 -0.89 13.50
CA TYR A 168 -18.31 -1.76 14.67
C TYR A 168 -18.99 -3.08 14.32
N THR A 169 -20.02 -3.07 13.49
CA THR A 169 -20.70 -4.32 13.07
C THR A 169 -19.76 -5.22 12.26
N VAL A 170 -18.90 -4.66 11.42
CA VAL A 170 -17.90 -5.45 10.65
C VAL A 170 -16.74 -5.93 11.53
N GLY A 171 -16.29 -5.09 12.46
CA GLY A 171 -15.14 -5.41 13.33
C GLY A 171 -15.46 -6.39 14.45
N PHE A 172 -16.65 -6.31 15.02
CA PHE A 172 -17.05 -7.12 16.20
C PHE A 172 -18.11 -8.17 15.89
N GLY A 173 -18.64 -8.22 14.65
CA GLY A 173 -19.64 -9.22 14.26
C GLY A 173 -21.01 -9.06 14.96
N VAL A 174 -21.32 -7.84 15.42
CA VAL A 174 -22.56 -7.51 16.15
C VAL A 174 -23.48 -6.68 15.25
#